data_2dcf6d4513fb96c9c79943d883e28f03
#
_entry.id   2dcf6d4513fb96c9c79943d883e28f03
#
_cell.length_a   1.000
_cell.length_b   1.000
_cell.length_c   1.000
_cell.angle_alpha   90.00
_cell.angle_beta   90.00
_cell.angle_gamma   90.00
#
_symmetry.space_group_name_H-M   'P 1'
#
loop_
_entity.id
_entity.type
_entity.pdbx_description
1 polymer ?
#
loop_
_entity_poly.entity_id
_entity_poly.type
_entity_poly.pdbx_seq_one_letter_code
_entity_poly.pdbx_strand_id
1 'polypeptide(L)'
;LAILLILVFGAIPVAAVLGMLSLTLDQIYFSGGLQNALGEFVWEKSKEFILVAIPMFILLGEIMLRAGIAQRMYNAVIQWLSWLPGGLMHANIGSCAIFAASSGSSVATAATVGTVAIPEIEKRGYNERLFLGTLAAGGTLGILIPPSINLIIYGLITETSVPELYLAGIIPGLLLSIIFMLVVIAACLYRPAWGGAPVPTTWADRIRVLPDLLPPVLLFVVVVGSIYAGIATPTEAASVGVVFAIGLAAWHRTGGFKFWIGIALLTVVEIIVVQLEIIPTQFRIMAATAILLAAILYAVKRDIIPGRMFLEAFKGTMRSTAMIMLIILAAVFLNFVLGFMGVTKDIIDFIAAMGLTPFETLLIIVGFYLILGMFMETLSMMLTTVPIVFPIVSGLGYDPVWFGILVTVLMETALITPPIGVNLYVVHGVREGRGKFNDVAVGSIPFVFAMLVMIALLIALPDLALYLPTEVYR
;
A
#
# COMPACT_ATOMS: atom_id res chain seq x y z
N LEU A 1 3.89 23.39 -13.86
CA LEU A 1 4.87 22.51 -13.18
C LEU A 1 5.74 23.29 -12.21
N ALA A 2 6.36 24.43 -12.60
CA ALA A 2 7.22 25.23 -11.72
C ALA A 2 6.49 25.70 -10.45
N ILE A 3 5.27 26.21 -10.57
CA ILE A 3 4.45 26.66 -9.44
C ILE A 3 4.15 25.45 -8.51
N LEU A 4 3.79 24.31 -9.06
CA LEU A 4 3.52 23.10 -8.29
C LEU A 4 4.76 22.68 -7.49
N LEU A 5 5.93 22.64 -8.12
CA LEU A 5 7.18 22.30 -7.45
C LEU A 5 7.52 23.30 -6.34
N ILE A 6 7.40 24.61 -6.58
CA ILE A 6 7.66 25.67 -5.58
C ILE A 6 6.74 25.49 -4.36
N LEU A 7 5.45 25.24 -4.58
CA LEU A 7 4.49 25.06 -3.50
C LEU A 7 4.73 23.77 -2.72
N VAL A 8 5.08 22.67 -3.40
CA VAL A 8 5.43 21.40 -2.76
C VAL A 8 6.71 21.53 -1.93
N PHE A 9 7.75 22.17 -2.48
CA PHE A 9 8.99 22.43 -1.73
C PHE A 9 8.81 23.42 -0.58
N GLY A 10 7.76 24.25 -0.63
CA GLY A 10 7.33 25.10 0.47
C GLY A 10 6.67 24.37 1.64
N ALA A 11 6.62 23.03 1.61
CA ALA A 11 5.98 22.17 2.61
C ALA A 11 4.48 22.47 2.83
N ILE A 12 3.80 22.98 1.80
CA ILE A 12 2.35 23.20 1.82
C ILE A 12 1.65 21.84 1.65
N PRO A 13 0.57 21.55 2.40
CA PRO A 13 -0.19 20.32 2.23
C PRO A 13 -0.63 20.12 0.78
N VAL A 14 -0.42 18.93 0.22
CA VAL A 14 -0.62 18.64 -1.21
C VAL A 14 -2.03 18.96 -1.69
N ALA A 15 -3.04 18.66 -0.88
CA ALA A 15 -4.43 19.03 -1.21
C ALA A 15 -4.60 20.54 -1.44
N ALA A 16 -3.95 21.36 -0.60
CA ALA A 16 -3.95 22.81 -0.76
C ALA A 16 -3.20 23.25 -2.01
N VAL A 17 -2.02 22.63 -2.29
CA VAL A 17 -1.26 22.90 -3.51
C VAL A 17 -2.08 22.63 -4.76
N LEU A 18 -2.73 21.45 -4.84
CA LEU A 18 -3.55 21.08 -5.99
C LEU A 18 -4.79 21.99 -6.15
N GLY A 19 -5.48 22.29 -5.02
CA GLY A 19 -6.62 23.19 -5.03
C GLY A 19 -6.25 24.62 -5.43
N MET A 20 -5.18 25.17 -4.87
CA MET A 20 -4.70 26.51 -5.22
C MET A 20 -4.24 26.59 -6.67
N LEU A 21 -3.53 25.57 -7.14
CA LEU A 21 -3.07 25.52 -8.54
C LEU A 21 -4.25 25.48 -9.48
N SER A 22 -5.24 24.64 -9.26
CA SER A 22 -6.42 24.51 -10.12
C SER A 22 -7.24 25.82 -10.17
N LEU A 23 -7.48 26.45 -9.02
CA LEU A 23 -8.18 27.73 -8.94
C LEU A 23 -7.39 28.86 -9.62
N THR A 24 -6.06 28.88 -9.46
CA THR A 24 -5.21 29.87 -10.11
C THR A 24 -5.22 29.72 -11.62
N LEU A 25 -5.13 28.48 -12.13
CA LEU A 25 -5.20 28.19 -13.57
C LEU A 25 -6.57 28.54 -14.14
N ASP A 26 -7.67 28.20 -13.44
CA ASP A 26 -9.02 28.59 -13.84
C ASP A 26 -9.16 30.12 -13.95
N GLN A 27 -8.65 30.84 -12.95
CA GLN A 27 -8.70 32.29 -12.95
C GLN A 27 -7.92 32.94 -14.11
N ILE A 28 -6.74 32.38 -14.42
CA ILE A 28 -5.86 32.93 -15.49
C ILE A 28 -6.40 32.60 -16.89
N TYR A 29 -6.85 31.36 -17.13
CA TYR A 29 -7.20 30.90 -18.48
C TYR A 29 -8.70 30.96 -18.78
N PHE A 30 -9.57 30.87 -17.77
CA PHE A 30 -11.03 30.80 -17.93
C PHE A 30 -11.78 31.87 -17.14
N SER A 31 -11.08 32.87 -16.58
CA SER A 31 -11.67 33.95 -15.79
C SER A 31 -12.55 33.46 -14.63
N GLY A 32 -12.21 32.31 -14.04
CA GLY A 32 -12.94 31.69 -12.95
C GLY A 32 -14.23 30.96 -13.38
N GLY A 33 -14.41 30.66 -14.68
CA GLY A 33 -15.62 30.03 -15.18
C GLY A 33 -15.82 28.59 -14.73
N LEU A 34 -14.73 27.83 -14.59
CA LEU A 34 -14.78 26.40 -14.24
C LEU A 34 -15.01 26.16 -12.74
N GLN A 35 -14.66 27.10 -11.85
CA GLN A 35 -14.93 26.98 -10.42
C GLN A 35 -16.42 26.87 -10.09
N ASN A 36 -17.32 27.35 -10.95
CA ASN A 36 -18.76 27.20 -10.78
C ASN A 36 -19.22 25.74 -10.86
N ALA A 37 -18.48 24.89 -11.58
CA ALA A 37 -18.74 23.45 -11.67
C ALA A 37 -18.08 22.65 -10.53
N LEU A 38 -17.24 23.27 -9.68
CA LEU A 38 -16.49 22.58 -8.63
C LEU A 38 -17.41 21.77 -7.70
N GLY A 39 -18.53 22.34 -7.29
CA GLY A 39 -19.48 21.68 -6.39
C GLY A 39 -20.09 20.42 -7.00
N GLU A 40 -20.44 20.45 -8.27
CA GLU A 40 -20.99 19.32 -9.03
C GLU A 40 -19.92 18.22 -9.20
N PHE A 41 -18.71 18.59 -9.61
CA PHE A 41 -17.60 17.66 -9.74
C PHE A 41 -17.24 16.96 -8.42
N VAL A 42 -17.14 17.72 -7.34
CA VAL A 42 -16.87 17.18 -5.99
C VAL A 42 -17.98 16.21 -5.60
N TRP A 43 -19.25 16.59 -5.84
CA TRP A 43 -20.39 15.75 -5.53
C TRP A 43 -20.39 14.44 -6.35
N GLU A 44 -20.21 14.52 -7.68
CA GLU A 44 -20.16 13.34 -8.54
C GLU A 44 -19.06 12.36 -8.13
N LYS A 45 -17.85 12.85 -7.92
CA LYS A 45 -16.72 12.00 -7.51
C LYS A 45 -16.87 11.46 -6.09
N SER A 46 -17.48 12.21 -5.18
CA SER A 46 -17.73 11.73 -3.80
C SER A 46 -18.74 10.58 -3.72
N LYS A 47 -19.58 10.40 -4.75
CA LYS A 47 -20.58 9.31 -4.81
C LYS A 47 -19.99 7.99 -5.32
N GLU A 48 -18.77 7.96 -5.80
CA GLU A 48 -18.17 6.74 -6.32
C GLU A 48 -18.00 5.69 -5.22
N PHE A 49 -18.66 4.54 -5.39
CA PHE A 49 -18.73 3.49 -4.37
C PHE A 49 -17.36 2.94 -3.99
N ILE A 50 -16.41 2.92 -4.93
CA ILE A 50 -15.06 2.42 -4.68
C ILE A 50 -14.29 3.26 -3.63
N LEU A 51 -14.65 4.54 -3.46
CA LEU A 51 -14.04 5.40 -2.44
C LEU A 51 -14.27 4.88 -1.02
N VAL A 52 -15.37 4.14 -0.78
CA VAL A 52 -15.66 3.54 0.52
C VAL A 52 -14.66 2.42 0.87
N ALA A 53 -14.04 1.80 -0.12
CA ALA A 53 -12.98 0.79 0.12
C ALA A 53 -11.79 1.40 0.88
N ILE A 54 -11.45 2.67 0.62
CA ILE A 54 -10.29 3.33 1.24
C ILE A 54 -10.39 3.38 2.77
N PRO A 55 -11.44 3.98 3.39
CA PRO A 55 -11.58 3.97 4.84
C PRO A 55 -11.68 2.54 5.42
N MET A 56 -12.28 1.60 4.71
CA MET A 56 -12.41 0.22 5.19
C MET A 56 -11.06 -0.49 5.24
N PHE A 57 -10.20 -0.37 4.20
CA PHE A 57 -8.86 -0.95 4.23
C PHE A 57 -7.95 -0.26 5.24
N ILE A 58 -8.07 1.05 5.43
CA ILE A 58 -7.33 1.77 6.48
C ILE A 58 -7.75 1.26 7.86
N LEU A 59 -9.05 1.11 8.11
CA LEU A 59 -9.58 0.61 9.37
C LEU A 59 -9.11 -0.82 9.65
N LEU A 60 -9.14 -1.67 8.62
CA LEU A 60 -8.61 -3.03 8.70
C LEU A 60 -7.14 -3.03 9.14
N GLY A 61 -6.29 -2.24 8.48
CA GLY A 61 -4.87 -2.09 8.83
C GLY A 61 -4.65 -1.56 10.24
N GLU A 62 -5.41 -0.55 10.67
CA GLU A 62 -5.35 0.04 12.02
C GLU A 62 -5.75 -0.97 13.11
N ILE A 63 -6.77 -1.79 12.87
CA ILE A 63 -7.18 -2.86 13.80
C ILE A 63 -6.07 -3.91 13.90
N MET A 64 -5.56 -4.40 12.78
CA MET A 64 -4.49 -5.41 12.74
C MET A 64 -3.22 -4.94 13.46
N LEU A 65 -2.84 -3.68 13.24
CA LEU A 65 -1.70 -3.05 13.91
C LEU A 65 -1.87 -3.04 15.44
N ARG A 66 -3.03 -2.58 15.92
CA ARG A 66 -3.29 -2.40 17.36
C ARG A 66 -3.65 -3.68 18.09
N ALA A 67 -4.04 -4.73 17.36
CA ALA A 67 -4.35 -6.04 17.93
C ALA A 67 -3.11 -6.81 18.42
N GLY A 68 -1.88 -6.36 18.10
CA GLY A 68 -0.64 -7.05 18.47
C GLY A 68 -0.33 -8.32 17.66
N ILE A 69 -1.05 -8.52 16.57
CA ILE A 69 -0.88 -9.68 15.67
C ILE A 69 0.50 -9.66 15.01
N ALA A 70 1.00 -8.47 14.68
CA ALA A 70 2.29 -8.28 14.03
C ALA A 70 3.47 -8.86 14.83
N GLN A 71 3.47 -8.72 16.17
CA GLN A 71 4.51 -9.27 17.04
C GLN A 71 4.59 -10.81 16.97
N ARG A 72 3.44 -11.49 17.01
CA ARG A 72 3.40 -12.97 16.93
C ARG A 72 3.77 -13.45 15.55
N MET A 73 3.24 -12.81 14.51
CA MET A 73 3.59 -13.08 13.13
C MET A 73 5.09 -12.93 12.90
N TYR A 74 5.71 -11.85 13.38
CA TYR A 74 7.16 -11.64 13.28
C TYR A 74 7.94 -12.76 13.95
N ASN A 75 7.56 -13.15 15.18
CA ASN A 75 8.17 -14.25 15.89
C ASN A 75 8.02 -15.58 15.15
N ALA A 76 6.90 -15.81 14.50
CA ALA A 76 6.68 -17.00 13.70
C ALA A 76 7.55 -16.99 12.43
N VAL A 77 7.62 -15.87 11.70
CA VAL A 77 8.46 -15.72 10.51
C VAL A 77 9.95 -15.92 10.84
N ILE A 78 10.42 -15.46 12.02
CA ILE A 78 11.78 -15.73 12.50
C ILE A 78 12.07 -17.24 12.51
N GLN A 79 11.18 -18.09 13.03
CA GLN A 79 11.41 -19.52 13.11
C GLN A 79 11.56 -20.18 11.72
N TRP A 80 10.92 -19.60 10.71
CA TRP A 80 10.95 -20.13 9.35
C TRP A 80 12.10 -19.60 8.50
N LEU A 81 12.55 -18.36 8.69
CA LEU A 81 13.52 -17.71 7.82
C LEU A 81 14.90 -17.51 8.42
N SER A 82 15.06 -17.64 9.77
CA SER A 82 16.32 -17.34 10.47
C SER A 82 17.48 -18.29 10.15
N TRP A 83 17.25 -19.40 9.48
CA TRP A 83 18.29 -20.32 9.02
C TRP A 83 19.09 -19.82 7.80
N LEU A 84 18.54 -18.83 7.08
CA LEU A 84 19.21 -18.21 5.94
C LEU A 84 20.36 -17.31 6.40
N PRO A 85 21.45 -17.16 5.60
CA PRO A 85 22.51 -16.19 5.89
C PRO A 85 21.94 -14.77 5.98
N GLY A 86 22.01 -14.14 7.15
CA GLY A 86 21.33 -12.87 7.43
C GLY A 86 20.16 -12.98 8.41
N GLY A 87 19.73 -14.20 8.74
CA GLY A 87 18.83 -14.48 9.86
C GLY A 87 17.58 -13.60 9.91
N LEU A 88 17.47 -12.72 10.95
CA LEU A 88 16.32 -11.86 11.17
C LEU A 88 16.08 -10.83 10.05
N MET A 89 17.07 -10.48 9.24
CA MET A 89 16.89 -9.58 8.12
C MET A 89 15.93 -10.17 7.08
N HIS A 90 15.93 -11.50 6.89
CA HIS A 90 14.92 -12.18 6.07
C HIS A 90 13.55 -12.18 6.74
N ALA A 91 13.52 -12.31 8.07
CA ALA A 91 12.28 -12.20 8.83
C ALA A 91 11.67 -10.79 8.72
N ASN A 92 12.48 -9.74 8.67
CA ASN A 92 12.00 -8.38 8.40
C ASN A 92 11.27 -8.30 7.06
N ILE A 93 11.91 -8.76 5.97
CA ILE A 93 11.33 -8.74 4.62
C ILE A 93 10.08 -9.62 4.55
N GLY A 94 10.16 -10.87 5.03
CA GLY A 94 9.03 -11.80 5.02
C GLY A 94 7.85 -11.31 5.85
N SER A 95 8.10 -10.73 7.03
CA SER A 95 7.05 -10.15 7.87
C SER A 95 6.43 -8.92 7.22
N CYS A 96 7.22 -8.07 6.57
CA CYS A 96 6.70 -6.95 5.80
C CYS A 96 5.81 -7.43 4.65
N ALA A 97 6.23 -8.46 3.90
CA ALA A 97 5.44 -9.03 2.82
C ALA A 97 4.09 -9.60 3.30
N ILE A 98 4.08 -10.34 4.41
CA ILE A 98 2.85 -10.89 4.98
C ILE A 98 1.98 -9.77 5.58
N PHE A 99 2.58 -8.81 6.28
CA PHE A 99 1.83 -7.70 6.88
C PHE A 99 1.29 -6.71 5.82
N ALA A 100 1.98 -6.60 4.69
CA ALA A 100 1.52 -5.85 3.51
C ALA A 100 0.10 -6.27 3.11
N ALA A 101 -0.15 -7.58 3.05
CA ALA A 101 -1.43 -8.17 2.74
C ALA A 101 -2.58 -7.81 3.71
N SER A 102 -2.29 -7.11 4.80
CA SER A 102 -3.29 -6.65 5.78
C SER A 102 -3.30 -5.13 5.98
N SER A 103 -2.19 -4.44 5.69
CA SER A 103 -2.06 -3.00 5.98
C SER A 103 -2.33 -2.11 4.77
N GLY A 104 -2.00 -2.57 3.56
CA GLY A 104 -2.11 -1.78 2.34
C GLY A 104 -1.29 -0.48 2.32
N SER A 105 -0.31 -0.33 3.23
CA SER A 105 0.48 0.89 3.44
C SER A 105 1.94 0.58 3.74
N SER A 106 2.86 1.17 2.98
CA SER A 106 4.31 1.04 3.19
C SER A 106 4.77 1.60 4.53
N VAL A 107 4.27 2.77 4.89
CA VAL A 107 4.60 3.47 6.13
C VAL A 107 4.16 2.65 7.36
N ALA A 108 2.92 2.16 7.36
CA ALA A 108 2.40 1.35 8.45
C ALA A 108 3.16 0.02 8.59
N THR A 109 3.50 -0.61 7.46
CA THR A 109 4.28 -1.85 7.43
C THR A 109 5.68 -1.65 8.00
N ALA A 110 6.42 -0.63 7.53
CA ALA A 110 7.76 -0.31 8.02
C ALA A 110 7.77 0.03 9.52
N ALA A 111 6.82 0.85 9.99
CA ALA A 111 6.70 1.22 11.39
C ALA A 111 6.41 0.01 12.28
N THR A 112 5.44 -0.82 11.88
CA THR A 112 4.99 -1.96 12.67
C THR A 112 6.08 -3.02 12.83
N VAL A 113 6.66 -3.45 11.72
CA VAL A 113 7.73 -4.45 11.74
C VAL A 113 8.99 -3.86 12.39
N GLY A 114 9.29 -2.59 12.12
CA GLY A 114 10.42 -1.88 12.73
C GLY A 114 10.35 -1.83 14.26
N THR A 115 9.19 -1.56 14.84
CA THR A 115 8.98 -1.51 16.29
C THR A 115 9.35 -2.84 16.96
N VAL A 116 9.06 -3.96 16.29
CA VAL A 116 9.34 -5.29 16.79
C VAL A 116 10.80 -5.71 16.55
N ALA A 117 11.34 -5.36 15.38
CA ALA A 117 12.61 -5.85 14.89
C ALA A 117 13.83 -5.06 15.43
N ILE A 118 13.72 -3.73 15.55
CA ILE A 118 14.86 -2.85 15.93
C ILE A 118 15.51 -3.25 17.26
N PRO A 119 14.78 -3.62 18.33
CA PRO A 119 15.39 -4.06 19.57
C PRO A 119 16.30 -5.30 19.45
N GLU A 120 16.15 -6.09 18.39
CA GLU A 120 16.96 -7.29 18.16
C GLU A 120 18.34 -6.99 17.55
N ILE A 121 18.57 -5.77 17.02
CA ILE A 121 19.84 -5.38 16.41
C ILE A 121 20.98 -5.51 17.40
N GLU A 122 20.87 -4.81 18.53
CA GLU A 122 21.92 -4.78 19.57
C GLU A 122 22.04 -6.14 20.28
N LYS A 123 20.92 -6.79 20.58
CA LYS A 123 20.91 -8.08 21.27
C LYS A 123 21.66 -9.18 20.51
N ARG A 124 21.70 -9.11 19.16
CA ARG A 124 22.23 -10.17 18.33
C ARG A 124 23.42 -9.76 17.47
N GLY A 125 23.86 -8.51 17.55
CA GLY A 125 25.05 -8.01 16.85
C GLY A 125 24.91 -7.95 15.33
N TYR A 126 23.72 -7.63 14.80
CA TYR A 126 23.51 -7.41 13.38
C TYR A 126 24.22 -6.16 12.89
N ASN A 127 24.60 -6.12 11.61
CA ASN A 127 25.01 -4.87 10.97
C ASN A 127 23.80 -3.93 10.92
N GLU A 128 23.85 -2.85 11.70
CA GLU A 128 22.75 -1.93 11.89
C GLU A 128 22.25 -1.34 10.58
N ARG A 129 23.15 -0.90 9.69
CA ARG A 129 22.78 -0.27 8.41
C ARG A 129 22.00 -1.22 7.52
N LEU A 130 22.53 -2.42 7.29
CA LEU A 130 21.87 -3.41 6.45
C LEU A 130 20.53 -3.83 7.04
N PHE A 131 20.47 -4.02 8.36
CA PHE A 131 19.24 -4.38 9.06
C PHE A 131 18.15 -3.31 8.91
N LEU A 132 18.49 -2.04 9.11
CA LEU A 132 17.57 -0.91 8.92
C LEU A 132 17.14 -0.78 7.45
N GLY A 133 18.05 -1.03 6.51
CA GLY A 133 17.75 -1.10 5.08
C GLY A 133 16.70 -2.16 4.75
N THR A 134 16.74 -3.35 5.40
CA THR A 134 15.72 -4.39 5.19
C THR A 134 14.34 -3.98 5.68
N LEU A 135 14.26 -3.15 6.74
CA LEU A 135 12.98 -2.63 7.24
C LEU A 135 12.41 -1.56 6.31
N ALA A 136 13.27 -0.63 5.85
CA ALA A 136 12.85 0.41 4.90
C ALA A 136 12.37 -0.20 3.58
N ALA A 137 13.15 -1.13 3.02
CA ALA A 137 12.82 -1.84 1.79
C ALA A 137 11.62 -2.79 1.96
N GLY A 138 11.60 -3.59 3.03
CA GLY A 138 10.46 -4.47 3.31
C GLY A 138 9.16 -3.70 3.44
N GLY A 139 9.20 -2.50 4.03
CA GLY A 139 8.04 -1.61 4.10
C GLY A 139 7.43 -1.32 2.74
N THR A 140 8.23 -1.16 1.67
CA THR A 140 7.72 -0.86 0.33
C THR A 140 6.78 -1.94 -0.21
N LEU A 141 6.92 -3.18 0.20
CA LEU A 141 6.00 -4.26 -0.18
C LEU A 141 4.55 -3.98 0.23
N GLY A 142 4.34 -3.06 1.21
CA GLY A 142 3.03 -2.72 1.77
C GLY A 142 2.03 -2.09 0.80
N ILE A 143 2.48 -1.57 -0.33
CA ILE A 143 1.59 -1.00 -1.36
C ILE A 143 1.54 -1.90 -2.61
N LEU A 144 2.59 -2.70 -2.86
CA LEU A 144 2.65 -3.55 -4.04
C LEU A 144 1.86 -4.86 -3.86
N ILE A 145 1.95 -5.48 -2.66
CA ILE A 145 1.22 -6.73 -2.36
C ILE A 145 -0.23 -6.38 -1.98
N PRO A 146 -1.24 -6.95 -2.67
CA PRO A 146 -2.65 -6.68 -2.36
C PRO A 146 -3.07 -7.10 -0.94
N PRO A 147 -4.10 -6.44 -0.38
CA PRO A 147 -4.84 -5.29 -0.88
C PRO A 147 -4.06 -3.98 -0.73
N SER A 148 -4.09 -3.14 -1.76
CA SER A 148 -3.33 -1.89 -1.83
C SER A 148 -4.25 -0.70 -2.04
N ILE A 149 -4.14 0.30 -1.17
CA ILE A 149 -4.91 1.55 -1.31
C ILE A 149 -4.46 2.32 -2.55
N ASN A 150 -3.17 2.31 -2.87
CA ASN A 150 -2.66 2.99 -4.05
C ASN A 150 -3.19 2.39 -5.35
N LEU A 151 -3.28 1.05 -5.44
CA LEU A 151 -3.84 0.39 -6.62
C LEU A 151 -5.35 0.68 -6.78
N ILE A 152 -6.10 0.83 -5.68
CA ILE A 152 -7.50 1.29 -5.73
C ILE A 152 -7.57 2.70 -6.31
N ILE A 153 -6.75 3.61 -5.81
CA ILE A 153 -6.72 5.01 -6.25
C ILE A 153 -6.25 5.09 -7.71
N TYR A 154 -5.24 4.32 -8.10
CA TYR A 154 -4.82 4.22 -9.49
C TYR A 154 -5.98 3.76 -10.39
N GLY A 155 -6.66 2.66 -10.01
CA GLY A 155 -7.81 2.15 -10.75
C GLY A 155 -8.94 3.16 -10.87
N LEU A 156 -9.20 3.94 -9.81
CA LEU A 156 -10.19 5.01 -9.80
C LEU A 156 -9.84 6.14 -10.79
N ILE A 157 -8.58 6.57 -10.82
CA ILE A 157 -8.14 7.70 -11.65
C ILE A 157 -8.07 7.32 -13.14
N THR A 158 -7.65 6.08 -13.43
CA THR A 158 -7.38 5.59 -14.78
C THR A 158 -8.53 4.75 -15.35
N GLU A 159 -9.60 4.56 -14.57
CA GLU A 159 -10.71 3.66 -14.89
C GLU A 159 -10.26 2.22 -15.18
N THR A 160 -9.14 1.79 -14.56
CA THR A 160 -8.58 0.45 -14.69
C THR A 160 -9.16 -0.49 -13.64
N SER A 161 -9.40 -1.75 -14.00
CA SER A 161 -9.96 -2.77 -13.12
C SER A 161 -9.09 -3.01 -11.88
N VAL A 162 -9.61 -2.71 -10.69
CA VAL A 162 -8.90 -2.93 -9.41
C VAL A 162 -8.62 -4.42 -9.14
N PRO A 163 -9.54 -5.36 -9.43
CA PRO A 163 -9.22 -6.79 -9.35
C PRO A 163 -8.04 -7.21 -10.23
N GLU A 164 -7.95 -6.72 -11.48
CA GLU A 164 -6.81 -6.99 -12.35
C GLU A 164 -5.51 -6.40 -11.79
N LEU A 165 -5.54 -5.17 -11.29
CA LEU A 165 -4.39 -4.53 -10.64
C LEU A 165 -3.90 -5.33 -9.43
N TYR A 166 -4.81 -5.88 -8.64
CA TYR A 166 -4.45 -6.72 -7.49
C TYR A 166 -3.76 -8.02 -7.93
N LEU A 167 -4.28 -8.70 -8.95
CA LEU A 167 -3.61 -9.87 -9.53
C LEU A 167 -2.22 -9.52 -10.05
N ALA A 168 -2.13 -8.40 -10.78
CA ALA A 168 -0.88 -7.93 -11.36
C ALA A 168 0.21 -7.63 -10.33
N GLY A 169 -0.16 -7.25 -9.09
CA GLY A 169 0.79 -6.95 -8.02
C GLY A 169 1.39 -8.18 -7.33
N ILE A 170 0.77 -9.37 -7.44
CA ILE A 170 1.20 -10.56 -6.68
C ILE A 170 2.59 -11.04 -7.11
N ILE A 171 2.78 -11.34 -8.40
CA ILE A 171 4.07 -11.87 -8.91
C ILE A 171 5.19 -10.85 -8.70
N PRO A 172 5.04 -9.56 -9.08
CA PRO A 172 6.05 -8.54 -8.81
C PRO A 172 6.37 -8.38 -7.32
N GLY A 173 5.37 -8.39 -6.44
CA GLY A 173 5.55 -8.27 -5.00
C GLY A 173 6.32 -9.43 -4.39
N LEU A 174 6.01 -10.67 -4.77
CA LEU A 174 6.74 -11.86 -4.35
C LEU A 174 8.17 -11.88 -4.92
N LEU A 175 8.33 -11.56 -6.20
CA LEU A 175 9.65 -11.49 -6.84
C LEU A 175 10.53 -10.43 -6.18
N LEU A 176 9.99 -9.24 -5.90
CA LEU A 176 10.72 -8.19 -5.21
C LEU A 176 11.15 -8.61 -3.80
N SER A 177 10.27 -9.32 -3.07
CA SER A 177 10.62 -9.90 -1.77
C SER A 177 11.80 -10.87 -1.87
N ILE A 178 11.81 -11.71 -2.89
CA ILE A 178 12.91 -12.65 -3.17
C ILE A 178 14.19 -11.87 -3.53
N ILE A 179 14.12 -10.86 -4.39
CA ILE A 179 15.27 -10.03 -4.75
C ILE A 179 15.86 -9.36 -3.52
N PHE A 180 15.04 -8.80 -2.61
CA PHE A 180 15.51 -8.23 -1.36
C PHE A 180 16.20 -9.28 -0.47
N MET A 181 15.65 -10.50 -0.37
CA MET A 181 16.29 -11.60 0.35
C MET A 181 17.64 -11.99 -0.28
N LEU A 182 17.74 -12.02 -1.62
CA LEU A 182 18.99 -12.29 -2.33
C LEU A 182 20.05 -11.23 -2.06
N VAL A 183 19.68 -9.94 -1.95
CA VAL A 183 20.61 -8.86 -1.54
C VAL A 183 21.17 -9.13 -0.16
N VAL A 184 20.33 -9.54 0.80
CA VAL A 184 20.77 -9.88 2.16
C VAL A 184 21.71 -11.09 2.15
N ILE A 185 21.34 -12.15 1.43
CA ILE A 185 22.19 -13.36 1.29
C ILE A 185 23.57 -12.97 0.72
N ALA A 186 23.59 -12.24 -0.39
CA ALA A 186 24.84 -11.80 -1.03
C ALA A 186 25.71 -10.97 -0.08
N ALA A 187 25.12 -10.02 0.64
CA ALA A 187 25.82 -9.20 1.62
C ALA A 187 26.40 -10.01 2.78
N CYS A 188 25.63 -10.99 3.31
CA CYS A 188 26.06 -11.82 4.44
C CYS A 188 27.03 -12.94 4.01
N LEU A 189 26.98 -13.41 2.78
CA LEU A 189 28.02 -14.33 2.25
C LEU A 189 29.34 -13.58 2.06
N TYR A 190 29.30 -12.32 1.59
CA TYR A 190 30.49 -11.49 1.44
C TYR A 190 31.10 -11.07 2.77
N ARG A 191 30.24 -10.75 3.77
CA ARG A 191 30.62 -10.37 5.14
C ARG A 191 29.79 -11.11 6.18
N PRO A 192 30.15 -12.34 6.57
CA PRO A 192 29.36 -13.15 7.51
C PRO A 192 29.06 -12.47 8.84
N ALA A 193 29.96 -11.60 9.32
CA ALA A 193 29.77 -10.83 10.55
C ALA A 193 28.55 -9.87 10.52
N TRP A 194 28.01 -9.56 9.34
CA TRP A 194 26.82 -8.71 9.22
C TRP A 194 25.53 -9.44 9.55
N GLY A 195 25.53 -10.77 9.49
CA GLY A 195 24.36 -11.64 9.68
C GLY A 195 23.93 -11.84 11.13
N GLY A 196 24.65 -11.27 12.10
CA GLY A 196 24.33 -11.40 13.52
C GLY A 196 24.42 -12.83 14.06
N ALA A 197 24.05 -13.01 15.33
CA ALA A 197 24.00 -14.33 15.94
C ALA A 197 22.79 -15.15 15.45
N PRO A 198 22.99 -16.42 15.04
CA PRO A 198 21.89 -17.26 14.56
C PRO A 198 20.85 -17.50 15.65
N VAL A 199 19.60 -17.61 15.26
CA VAL A 199 18.52 -18.03 16.13
C VAL A 199 18.42 -19.56 16.07
N PRO A 200 18.68 -20.27 17.17
CA PRO A 200 18.51 -21.71 17.17
C PRO A 200 17.01 -22.04 17.03
N THR A 201 16.68 -22.80 16.01
CA THR A 201 15.30 -23.20 15.72
C THR A 201 15.22 -24.69 15.48
N THR A 202 14.20 -25.33 16.05
CA THR A 202 13.90 -26.76 15.80
C THR A 202 12.68 -26.89 14.88
N TRP A 203 12.51 -28.05 14.27
CA TRP A 203 11.30 -28.33 13.49
C TRP A 203 10.02 -28.27 14.36
N ALA A 204 10.12 -28.65 15.63
CA ALA A 204 9.02 -28.55 16.60
C ALA A 204 8.62 -27.09 16.81
N ASP A 205 9.59 -26.17 16.92
CA ASP A 205 9.34 -24.72 17.08
C ASP A 205 8.64 -24.16 15.83
N ARG A 206 9.07 -24.55 14.63
CA ARG A 206 8.45 -24.13 13.36
C ARG A 206 6.98 -24.54 13.27
N ILE A 207 6.67 -25.79 13.63
CA ILE A 207 5.27 -26.28 13.59
C ILE A 207 4.44 -25.57 14.66
N ARG A 208 5.00 -25.34 15.85
CA ARG A 208 4.31 -24.70 16.97
C ARG A 208 3.84 -23.29 16.66
N VAL A 209 4.59 -22.54 15.85
CA VAL A 209 4.26 -21.14 15.50
C VAL A 209 3.41 -20.99 14.25
N LEU A 210 3.10 -22.07 13.51
CA LEU A 210 2.23 -22.00 12.33
C LEU A 210 0.87 -21.33 12.60
N PRO A 211 0.21 -21.58 13.76
CA PRO A 211 -1.06 -20.90 14.07
C PRO A 211 -0.93 -19.36 14.12
N ASP A 212 0.25 -18.82 14.42
CA ASP A 212 0.49 -17.38 14.49
C ASP A 212 0.62 -16.74 13.09
N LEU A 213 0.87 -17.54 12.04
CA LEU A 213 0.85 -17.09 10.63
C LEU A 213 -0.54 -17.18 9.99
N LEU A 214 -1.44 -17.99 10.55
CA LEU A 214 -2.78 -18.17 9.99
C LEU A 214 -3.62 -16.89 9.93
N PRO A 215 -3.64 -16.02 10.96
CA PRO A 215 -4.46 -14.82 10.97
C PRO A 215 -4.25 -13.90 9.74
N PRO A 216 -3.04 -13.43 9.43
CA PRO A 216 -2.84 -12.56 8.27
C PRO A 216 -3.06 -13.29 6.94
N VAL A 217 -2.70 -14.58 6.85
CA VAL A 217 -2.92 -15.39 5.64
C VAL A 217 -4.41 -15.61 5.40
N LEU A 218 -5.19 -15.97 6.43
CA LEU A 218 -6.64 -16.11 6.31
C LEU A 218 -7.31 -14.79 5.93
N LEU A 219 -6.85 -13.67 6.51
CA LEU A 219 -7.36 -12.35 6.14
C LEU A 219 -7.11 -12.07 4.64
N PHE A 220 -5.90 -12.34 4.16
CA PHE A 220 -5.57 -12.22 2.74
C PHE A 220 -6.50 -13.09 1.87
N VAL A 221 -6.65 -14.37 2.21
CA VAL A 221 -7.50 -15.30 1.47
C VAL A 221 -8.97 -14.84 1.47
N VAL A 222 -9.48 -14.38 2.61
CA VAL A 222 -10.88 -13.91 2.71
C VAL A 222 -11.07 -12.64 1.87
N VAL A 223 -10.20 -11.65 1.99
CA VAL A 223 -10.36 -10.36 1.30
C VAL A 223 -10.04 -10.51 -0.18
N VAL A 224 -8.83 -10.93 -0.50
CA VAL A 224 -8.34 -10.97 -1.90
C VAL A 224 -8.96 -12.16 -2.64
N GLY A 225 -9.11 -13.30 -1.98
CA GLY A 225 -9.76 -14.49 -2.54
C GLY A 225 -11.23 -14.24 -2.88
N SER A 226 -11.99 -13.49 -2.07
CA SER A 226 -13.39 -13.15 -2.39
C SER A 226 -13.51 -12.25 -3.62
N ILE A 227 -12.54 -11.34 -3.84
CA ILE A 227 -12.49 -10.51 -5.03
C ILE A 227 -12.22 -11.36 -6.27
N TYR A 228 -11.24 -12.27 -6.20
CA TYR A 228 -10.87 -13.12 -7.35
C TYR A 228 -11.91 -14.17 -7.69
N ALA A 229 -12.62 -14.67 -6.70
CA ALA A 229 -13.74 -15.57 -6.92
C ALA A 229 -14.99 -14.86 -7.50
N GLY A 230 -14.93 -13.53 -7.69
CA GLY A 230 -16.07 -12.73 -8.15
C GLY A 230 -17.22 -12.66 -7.12
N ILE A 231 -16.94 -13.03 -5.87
CA ILE A 231 -17.94 -13.07 -4.78
C ILE A 231 -18.20 -11.66 -4.25
N ALA A 232 -17.17 -10.82 -4.19
CA ALA A 232 -17.24 -9.49 -3.60
C ALA A 232 -16.47 -8.47 -4.45
N THR A 233 -17.00 -7.25 -4.52
CA THR A 233 -16.26 -6.08 -5.00
C THR A 233 -15.15 -5.71 -4.01
N PRO A 234 -14.14 -4.92 -4.39
CA PRO A 234 -13.11 -4.47 -3.46
C PRO A 234 -13.65 -3.79 -2.20
N THR A 235 -14.75 -3.04 -2.32
CA THR A 235 -15.41 -2.35 -1.20
C THR A 235 -16.09 -3.33 -0.23
N GLU A 236 -16.80 -4.30 -0.78
CA GLU A 236 -17.46 -5.35 0.01
C GLU A 236 -16.43 -6.25 0.71
N ALA A 237 -15.38 -6.66 -0.01
CA ALA A 237 -14.29 -7.45 0.53
C ALA A 237 -13.56 -6.72 1.68
N ALA A 238 -13.37 -5.39 1.56
CA ALA A 238 -12.80 -4.58 2.63
C ALA A 238 -13.67 -4.59 3.89
N SER A 239 -15.00 -4.50 3.73
CA SER A 239 -15.96 -4.55 4.86
C SER A 239 -15.90 -5.91 5.56
N VAL A 240 -15.92 -7.01 4.80
CA VAL A 240 -15.74 -8.37 5.33
C VAL A 240 -14.39 -8.50 6.04
N GLY A 241 -13.34 -7.94 5.46
CA GLY A 241 -12.00 -7.90 6.04
C GLY A 241 -11.97 -7.21 7.41
N VAL A 242 -12.67 -6.08 7.58
CA VAL A 242 -12.77 -5.37 8.87
C VAL A 242 -13.45 -6.23 9.93
N VAL A 243 -14.57 -6.88 9.60
CA VAL A 243 -15.28 -7.80 10.53
C VAL A 243 -14.35 -8.94 10.92
N PHE A 244 -13.65 -9.53 9.95
CA PHE A 244 -12.69 -10.60 10.19
C PHE A 244 -11.51 -10.13 11.06
N ALA A 245 -10.95 -8.93 10.83
CA ALA A 245 -9.87 -8.36 11.63
C ALA A 245 -10.29 -8.10 13.08
N ILE A 246 -11.53 -7.63 13.32
CA ILE A 246 -12.11 -7.51 14.67
C ILE A 246 -12.11 -8.86 15.35
N GLY A 247 -12.49 -9.90 14.62
CA GLY A 247 -12.49 -11.25 15.10
C GLY A 247 -11.13 -11.79 15.46
N LEU A 248 -10.16 -11.54 14.63
CA LEU A 248 -8.77 -11.91 14.88
C LEU A 248 -8.23 -11.21 16.14
N ALA A 249 -8.52 -9.90 16.28
CA ALA A 249 -8.14 -9.12 17.45
C ALA A 249 -8.74 -9.70 18.75
N ALA A 250 -9.98 -10.11 18.68
CA ALA A 250 -10.69 -10.73 19.81
C ALA A 250 -10.12 -12.11 20.15
N TRP A 251 -9.87 -12.95 19.16
CA TRP A 251 -9.24 -14.25 19.40
C TRP A 251 -7.89 -14.14 20.09
N HIS A 252 -7.08 -13.22 19.59
CA HIS A 252 -5.76 -12.99 20.13
C HIS A 252 -5.78 -12.70 21.65
N ARG A 253 -6.85 -12.05 22.14
CA ARG A 253 -6.98 -11.65 23.55
C ARG A 253 -7.67 -12.71 24.43
N THR A 254 -8.69 -13.36 23.92
CA THR A 254 -9.54 -14.25 24.72
C THR A 254 -9.19 -15.73 24.60
N GLY A 255 -8.44 -16.14 23.56
CA GLY A 255 -8.11 -17.54 23.29
C GLY A 255 -9.33 -18.45 23.05
N GLY A 256 -10.52 -17.86 22.92
CA GLY A 256 -11.80 -18.57 22.93
C GLY A 256 -12.29 -19.01 21.55
N PHE A 257 -12.25 -20.32 21.27
CA PHE A 257 -12.82 -20.93 20.05
C PHE A 257 -14.30 -20.58 19.80
N LYS A 258 -15.09 -20.38 20.85
CA LYS A 258 -16.51 -20.00 20.76
C LYS A 258 -16.75 -18.64 20.11
N PHE A 259 -15.83 -17.70 20.31
CA PHE A 259 -15.88 -16.39 19.68
C PHE A 259 -15.65 -16.48 18.17
N TRP A 260 -14.77 -17.37 17.73
CA TRP A 260 -14.50 -17.68 16.34
C TRP A 260 -15.71 -18.18 15.57
N ILE A 261 -16.47 -19.08 16.19
CA ILE A 261 -17.72 -19.58 15.60
C ILE A 261 -18.69 -18.41 15.37
N GLY A 262 -18.79 -17.50 16.33
CA GLY A 262 -19.65 -16.32 16.20
C GLY A 262 -19.23 -15.40 15.04
N ILE A 263 -17.94 -15.19 14.87
CA ILE A 263 -17.43 -14.34 13.78
C ILE A 263 -17.49 -15.05 12.43
N ALA A 264 -17.11 -16.32 12.35
CA ALA A 264 -17.27 -17.10 11.14
C ALA A 264 -18.73 -17.11 10.68
N LEU A 265 -19.69 -17.26 11.61
CA LEU A 265 -21.11 -17.13 11.32
C LEU A 265 -21.49 -15.73 10.83
N LEU A 266 -20.99 -14.68 11.46
CA LEU A 266 -21.22 -13.30 11.02
C LEU A 266 -20.65 -13.04 9.63
N THR A 267 -19.43 -13.49 9.36
CA THR A 267 -18.80 -13.38 8.03
C THR A 267 -19.56 -14.17 6.97
N VAL A 268 -20.01 -15.38 7.30
CA VAL A 268 -20.85 -16.19 6.39
C VAL A 268 -22.18 -15.50 6.13
N VAL A 269 -22.83 -14.95 7.16
CA VAL A 269 -24.08 -14.19 7.00
C VAL A 269 -23.86 -12.96 6.13
N GLU A 270 -22.73 -12.24 6.32
CA GLU A 270 -22.38 -11.07 5.50
C GLU A 270 -22.18 -11.48 4.03
N ILE A 271 -21.43 -12.54 3.75
CA ILE A 271 -21.25 -13.08 2.40
C ILE A 271 -22.61 -13.48 1.78
N ILE A 272 -23.47 -14.17 2.53
CA ILE A 272 -24.80 -14.56 2.06
C ILE A 272 -25.65 -13.32 1.76
N VAL A 273 -25.64 -12.31 2.61
CA VAL A 273 -26.39 -11.05 2.42
C VAL A 273 -25.88 -10.30 1.20
N VAL A 274 -24.56 -10.30 0.96
CA VAL A 274 -23.93 -9.69 -0.23
C VAL A 274 -24.35 -10.44 -1.51
N GLN A 275 -24.47 -11.77 -1.47
CA GLN A 275 -24.83 -12.63 -2.61
C GLN A 275 -26.33 -12.68 -2.92
N LEU A 276 -27.19 -12.24 -2.01
CA LEU A 276 -28.63 -12.19 -2.24
C LEU A 276 -28.99 -11.07 -3.24
N GLU A 277 -28.99 -11.38 -4.52
CA GLU A 277 -29.40 -10.47 -5.62
C GLU A 277 -30.85 -9.96 -5.49
N ILE A 278 -31.68 -10.63 -4.70
CA ILE A 278 -33.06 -10.26 -4.43
C ILE A 278 -33.20 -8.94 -3.68
N ILE A 279 -32.12 -8.52 -2.97
CA ILE A 279 -32.10 -7.29 -2.17
C ILE A 279 -31.41 -6.18 -2.96
N PRO A 280 -32.02 -4.98 -3.14
CA PRO A 280 -31.36 -3.84 -3.76
C PRO A 280 -30.02 -3.50 -3.10
N THR A 281 -29.03 -3.11 -3.88
CA THR A 281 -27.65 -2.87 -3.44
C THR A 281 -27.53 -1.95 -2.22
N GLN A 282 -28.39 -0.91 -2.13
CA GLN A 282 -28.44 -0.02 -0.99
C GLN A 282 -28.81 -0.70 0.33
N PHE A 283 -29.71 -1.69 0.30
CA PHE A 283 -30.10 -2.45 1.50
C PHE A 283 -29.01 -3.47 1.90
N ARG A 284 -28.27 -4.01 0.92
CA ARG A 284 -27.11 -4.88 1.19
C ARG A 284 -26.03 -4.11 1.92
N ILE A 285 -25.72 -2.88 1.48
CA ILE A 285 -24.76 -2.01 2.14
C ILE A 285 -25.19 -1.66 3.56
N MET A 286 -26.49 -1.32 3.74
CA MET A 286 -27.03 -1.05 5.08
C MET A 286 -26.94 -2.27 6.00
N ALA A 287 -27.23 -3.47 5.50
CA ALA A 287 -27.13 -4.70 6.28
C ALA A 287 -25.67 -5.01 6.66
N ALA A 288 -24.73 -4.92 5.73
CA ALA A 288 -23.31 -5.10 5.99
C ALA A 288 -22.80 -4.09 7.03
N THR A 289 -23.19 -2.82 6.90
CA THR A 289 -22.83 -1.78 7.87
C THR A 289 -23.45 -2.06 9.25
N ALA A 290 -24.69 -2.51 9.32
CA ALA A 290 -25.36 -2.85 10.58
C ALA A 290 -24.69 -4.05 11.27
N ILE A 291 -24.31 -5.09 10.51
CA ILE A 291 -23.58 -6.26 11.01
C ILE A 291 -22.22 -5.84 11.56
N LEU A 292 -21.49 -4.99 10.84
CA LEU A 292 -20.20 -4.43 11.27
C LEU A 292 -20.36 -3.67 12.60
N LEU A 293 -21.31 -2.75 12.69
CA LEU A 293 -21.59 -2.00 13.90
C LEU A 293 -21.99 -2.91 15.07
N ALA A 294 -22.80 -3.93 14.82
CA ALA A 294 -23.18 -4.89 15.85
C ALA A 294 -21.99 -5.71 16.34
N ALA A 295 -21.09 -6.14 15.46
CA ALA A 295 -19.86 -6.85 15.82
C ALA A 295 -18.93 -5.98 16.66
N ILE A 296 -18.76 -4.72 16.29
CA ILE A 296 -17.99 -3.72 17.03
C ILE A 296 -18.56 -3.50 18.43
N LEU A 297 -19.87 -3.18 18.52
CA LEU A 297 -20.56 -2.93 19.78
C LEU A 297 -20.49 -4.16 20.70
N TYR A 298 -20.66 -5.36 20.13
CA TYR A 298 -20.52 -6.60 20.88
C TYR A 298 -19.11 -6.79 21.43
N ALA A 299 -18.08 -6.56 20.61
CA ALA A 299 -16.67 -6.70 21.00
C ALA A 299 -16.29 -5.69 22.10
N VAL A 300 -16.74 -4.44 21.99
CA VAL A 300 -16.51 -3.39 22.99
C VAL A 300 -17.30 -3.68 24.27
N LYS A 301 -18.58 -4.04 24.20
CA LYS A 301 -19.42 -4.33 25.36
C LYS A 301 -18.92 -5.54 26.18
N ARG A 302 -18.28 -6.50 25.54
CA ARG A 302 -17.71 -7.68 26.19
C ARG A 302 -16.26 -7.48 26.65
N ASP A 303 -15.71 -6.27 26.48
CA ASP A 303 -14.31 -5.94 26.74
C ASP A 303 -13.32 -6.89 26.02
N ILE A 304 -13.78 -7.46 24.90
CA ILE A 304 -13.01 -8.31 24.02
C ILE A 304 -11.93 -7.45 23.33
N ILE A 305 -12.33 -6.27 22.91
CA ILE A 305 -11.43 -5.23 22.42
C ILE A 305 -11.60 -4.00 23.33
N PRO A 306 -10.50 -3.46 23.92
CA PRO A 306 -10.64 -2.22 24.70
C PRO A 306 -11.25 -1.13 23.84
N GLY A 307 -12.29 -0.50 24.33
CA GLY A 307 -12.94 0.60 23.63
C GLY A 307 -11.97 1.71 23.22
N ARG A 308 -10.92 1.93 24.02
CA ARG A 308 -9.82 2.86 23.69
C ARG A 308 -9.04 2.45 22.44
N MET A 309 -8.70 1.16 22.29
CA MET A 309 -7.99 0.67 21.12
C MET A 309 -8.80 0.89 19.83
N PHE A 310 -10.11 0.59 19.92
CA PHE A 310 -11.04 0.80 18.82
C PHE A 310 -11.19 2.28 18.46
N LEU A 311 -11.32 3.14 19.49
CA LEU A 311 -11.42 4.59 19.30
C LEU A 311 -10.16 5.15 18.62
N GLU A 312 -8.98 4.68 18.99
CA GLU A 312 -7.72 5.12 18.38
C GLU A 312 -7.58 4.59 16.93
N ALA A 313 -8.03 3.36 16.65
CA ALA A 313 -8.08 2.83 15.28
C ALA A 313 -9.03 3.67 14.41
N PHE A 314 -10.21 3.99 14.93
CA PHE A 314 -11.18 4.83 14.23
C PHE A 314 -10.66 6.25 13.98
N LYS A 315 -10.04 6.89 14.98
CA LYS A 315 -9.41 8.22 14.82
C LYS A 315 -8.30 8.20 13.75
N GLY A 316 -7.42 7.17 13.75
CA GLY A 316 -6.40 6.99 12.74
C GLY A 316 -7.00 6.86 11.34
N THR A 317 -8.02 6.03 11.21
CA THR A 317 -8.78 5.84 9.96
C THR A 317 -9.38 7.15 9.47
N MET A 318 -10.12 7.85 10.32
CA MET A 318 -10.78 9.10 9.94
C MET A 318 -9.78 10.17 9.51
N ARG A 319 -8.65 10.30 10.21
CA ARG A 319 -7.59 11.26 9.87
C ARG A 319 -6.98 10.96 8.50
N SER A 320 -6.61 9.71 8.25
CA SER A 320 -6.00 9.30 6.98
C SER A 320 -7.00 9.40 5.83
N THR A 321 -8.24 8.95 6.04
CA THR A 321 -9.31 9.04 5.04
C THR A 321 -9.62 10.48 4.66
N ALA A 322 -9.78 11.38 5.66
CA ALA A 322 -10.07 12.78 5.39
C ALA A 322 -8.95 13.44 4.55
N MET A 323 -7.69 13.14 4.88
CA MET A 323 -6.54 13.63 4.12
C MET A 323 -6.58 13.11 2.67
N ILE A 324 -6.76 11.81 2.47
CA ILE A 324 -6.79 11.18 1.14
C ILE A 324 -7.96 11.74 0.32
N MET A 325 -9.17 11.82 0.90
CA MET A 325 -10.34 12.36 0.22
C MET A 325 -10.12 13.80 -0.24
N LEU A 326 -9.54 14.63 0.62
CA LEU A 326 -9.27 16.02 0.27
C LEU A 326 -8.28 16.14 -0.90
N ILE A 327 -7.25 15.28 -0.92
CA ILE A 327 -6.28 15.24 -2.04
C ILE A 327 -6.96 14.77 -3.32
N ILE A 328 -7.80 13.71 -3.26
CA ILE A 328 -8.54 13.19 -4.42
C ILE A 328 -9.43 14.29 -5.02
N LEU A 329 -10.21 14.98 -4.20
CA LEU A 329 -11.13 16.02 -4.66
C LEU A 329 -10.37 17.19 -5.31
N ALA A 330 -9.26 17.61 -4.71
CA ALA A 330 -8.41 18.65 -5.28
C ALA A 330 -7.77 18.21 -6.61
N ALA A 331 -7.30 16.96 -6.69
CA ALA A 331 -6.70 16.40 -7.90
C ALA A 331 -7.72 16.25 -9.04
N VAL A 332 -8.93 15.80 -8.73
CA VAL A 332 -10.02 15.69 -9.72
C VAL A 332 -10.35 17.06 -10.34
N PHE A 333 -10.41 18.09 -9.52
CA PHE A 333 -10.65 19.45 -10.04
C PHE A 333 -9.47 19.96 -10.87
N LEU A 334 -8.22 19.71 -10.44
CA LEU A 334 -7.05 20.05 -11.25
C LEU A 334 -7.09 19.36 -12.61
N ASN A 335 -7.41 18.07 -12.66
CA ASN A 335 -7.54 17.32 -13.91
C ASN A 335 -8.59 17.89 -14.83
N PHE A 336 -9.73 18.30 -14.28
CA PHE A 336 -10.78 18.96 -15.02
C PHE A 336 -10.27 20.24 -15.69
N VAL A 337 -9.60 21.11 -14.93
CA VAL A 337 -9.00 22.35 -15.45
C VAL A 337 -7.95 22.06 -16.51
N LEU A 338 -7.02 21.13 -16.26
CA LEU A 338 -5.96 20.76 -17.21
C LEU A 338 -6.52 20.13 -18.49
N GLY A 339 -7.61 19.36 -18.38
CA GLY A 339 -8.33 18.79 -19.52
C GLY A 339 -8.89 19.88 -20.44
N PHE A 340 -9.55 20.90 -19.86
CA PHE A 340 -10.06 22.04 -20.65
C PHE A 340 -8.94 22.89 -21.24
N MET A 341 -7.79 22.99 -20.60
CA MET A 341 -6.60 23.66 -21.15
C MET A 341 -5.96 22.89 -22.31
N GLY A 342 -6.31 21.62 -22.51
CA GLY A 342 -5.69 20.78 -23.55
C GLY A 342 -4.23 20.38 -23.24
N VAL A 343 -3.79 20.52 -22.00
CA VAL A 343 -2.38 20.29 -21.58
C VAL A 343 -1.90 18.90 -21.96
N THR A 344 -2.74 17.88 -21.82
CA THR A 344 -2.40 16.49 -22.18
C THR A 344 -2.08 16.38 -23.67
N LYS A 345 -2.90 17.02 -24.53
CA LYS A 345 -2.68 17.04 -25.98
C LYS A 345 -1.38 17.76 -26.33
N ASP A 346 -1.15 18.93 -25.74
CA ASP A 346 0.08 19.71 -25.98
C ASP A 346 1.34 18.93 -25.61
N ILE A 347 1.29 18.15 -24.52
CA ILE A 347 2.41 17.29 -24.11
C ILE A 347 2.61 16.14 -25.12
N ILE A 348 1.53 15.49 -25.58
CA ILE A 348 1.61 14.42 -26.58
C ILE A 348 2.20 14.96 -27.88
N ASP A 349 1.70 16.12 -28.36
CA ASP A 349 2.17 16.76 -29.58
C ASP A 349 3.66 17.17 -29.45
N PHE A 350 4.07 17.66 -28.28
CA PHE A 350 5.47 17.99 -27.99
C PHE A 350 6.37 16.74 -28.03
N ILE A 351 5.96 15.63 -27.40
CA ILE A 351 6.69 14.37 -27.43
C ILE A 351 6.81 13.85 -28.87
N ALA A 352 5.70 13.89 -29.63
CA ALA A 352 5.69 13.50 -31.03
C ALA A 352 6.63 14.36 -31.87
N ALA A 353 6.66 15.68 -31.64
CA ALA A 353 7.56 16.60 -32.31
C ALA A 353 9.07 16.35 -31.99
N MET A 354 9.37 15.77 -30.83
CA MET A 354 10.74 15.36 -30.47
C MET A 354 11.20 14.11 -31.22
N GLY A 355 10.32 13.39 -31.89
CA GLY A 355 10.62 12.14 -32.60
C GLY A 355 11.05 10.99 -31.68
N LEU A 356 10.65 11.03 -30.43
CA LEU A 356 10.99 10.00 -29.42
C LEU A 356 10.19 8.72 -29.69
N THR A 357 10.87 7.60 -29.55
CA THR A 357 10.22 6.28 -29.56
C THR A 357 9.38 6.09 -28.27
N PRO A 358 8.37 5.20 -28.27
CA PRO A 358 7.61 4.85 -27.08
C PRO A 358 8.51 4.45 -25.89
N PHE A 359 9.57 3.71 -26.15
CA PHE A 359 10.52 3.26 -25.15
C PHE A 359 11.33 4.42 -24.54
N GLU A 360 11.82 5.36 -25.35
CA GLU A 360 12.54 6.54 -24.87
C GLU A 360 11.64 7.43 -24.03
N THR A 361 10.37 7.61 -24.45
CA THR A 361 9.38 8.33 -23.65
C THR A 361 9.13 7.66 -22.31
N LEU A 362 9.02 6.33 -22.29
CA LEU A 362 8.87 5.57 -21.04
C LEU A 362 10.06 5.78 -20.11
N LEU A 363 11.30 5.76 -20.62
CA LEU A 363 12.50 5.99 -19.82
C LEU A 363 12.53 7.40 -19.23
N ILE A 364 12.05 8.41 -19.95
CA ILE A 364 11.92 9.79 -19.43
C ILE A 364 10.90 9.81 -18.27
N ILE A 365 9.77 9.12 -18.43
CA ILE A 365 8.74 8.99 -17.39
C ILE A 365 9.31 8.29 -16.16
N VAL A 366 10.05 7.20 -16.33
CA VAL A 366 10.74 6.49 -15.24
C VAL A 366 11.69 7.44 -14.51
N GLY A 367 12.54 8.16 -15.22
CA GLY A 367 13.45 9.15 -14.64
C GLY A 367 12.71 10.27 -13.88
N PHE A 368 11.61 10.76 -14.46
CA PHE A 368 10.74 11.75 -13.82
C PHE A 368 10.18 11.25 -12.48
N TYR A 369 9.63 10.04 -12.43
CA TYR A 369 9.09 9.46 -11.21
C TYR A 369 10.18 9.21 -10.15
N LEU A 370 11.36 8.75 -10.54
CA LEU A 370 12.47 8.53 -9.62
C LEU A 370 12.92 9.85 -8.97
N ILE A 371 13.02 10.93 -9.76
CA ILE A 371 13.39 12.25 -9.24
C ILE A 371 12.28 12.83 -8.36
N LEU A 372 11.05 12.86 -8.86
CA LEU A 372 9.92 13.46 -8.16
C LEU A 372 9.63 12.76 -6.83
N GLY A 373 9.73 11.46 -6.83
CA GLY A 373 9.44 10.64 -5.66
C GLY A 373 10.47 10.76 -4.54
N MET A 374 11.67 11.29 -4.82
CA MET A 374 12.62 11.66 -3.74
C MET A 374 12.07 12.76 -2.82
N PHE A 375 11.02 13.48 -3.25
CA PHE A 375 10.50 14.67 -2.57
C PHE A 375 9.03 14.56 -2.17
N MET A 376 8.27 13.65 -2.80
CA MET A 376 6.83 13.51 -2.59
C MET A 376 6.48 12.15 -1.99
N GLU A 377 5.40 12.14 -1.23
CA GLU A 377 4.76 10.90 -0.74
C GLU A 377 3.97 10.24 -1.87
N THR A 378 3.83 8.91 -1.83
CA THR A 378 3.30 8.10 -2.94
C THR A 378 1.89 8.49 -3.39
N LEU A 379 0.96 8.69 -2.45
CA LEU A 379 -0.42 9.07 -2.80
C LEU A 379 -0.48 10.44 -3.44
N SER A 380 0.27 11.39 -2.89
CA SER A 380 0.38 12.75 -3.42
C SER A 380 0.96 12.75 -4.83
N MET A 381 2.01 11.96 -5.05
CA MET A 381 2.65 11.81 -6.35
C MET A 381 1.70 11.17 -7.37
N MET A 382 1.01 10.08 -6.97
CA MET A 382 0.05 9.40 -7.82
C MET A 382 -1.08 10.33 -8.27
N LEU A 383 -1.75 10.98 -7.32
CA LEU A 383 -2.89 11.85 -7.57
C LEU A 383 -2.54 13.09 -8.41
N THR A 384 -1.29 13.56 -8.32
CA THR A 384 -0.82 14.73 -9.07
C THR A 384 -0.37 14.37 -10.48
N THR A 385 0.28 13.23 -10.67
CA THR A 385 1.01 12.93 -11.91
C THR A 385 0.32 11.91 -12.81
N VAL A 386 -0.31 10.88 -12.23
CA VAL A 386 -0.96 9.81 -13.02
C VAL A 386 -2.00 10.37 -14.00
N PRO A 387 -2.86 11.33 -13.63
CA PRO A 387 -3.83 11.90 -14.55
C PRO A 387 -3.21 12.56 -15.79
N ILE A 388 -1.97 13.04 -15.68
CA ILE A 388 -1.24 13.67 -16.79
C ILE A 388 -0.46 12.63 -17.58
N VAL A 389 0.21 11.71 -16.87
CA VAL A 389 1.14 10.74 -17.46
C VAL A 389 0.40 9.55 -18.08
N PHE A 390 -0.69 9.10 -17.46
CA PHE A 390 -1.43 7.92 -17.90
C PHE A 390 -1.98 8.06 -19.35
N PRO A 391 -2.62 9.17 -19.78
CA PRO A 391 -3.05 9.33 -21.16
C PRO A 391 -1.89 9.26 -22.16
N ILE A 392 -0.69 9.73 -21.78
CA ILE A 392 0.51 9.66 -22.61
C ILE A 392 0.92 8.20 -22.80
N VAL A 393 1.04 7.46 -21.70
CA VAL A 393 1.48 6.06 -21.70
C VAL A 393 0.47 5.16 -22.43
N SER A 394 -0.83 5.38 -22.20
CA SER A 394 -1.90 4.68 -22.89
C SER A 394 -1.92 5.00 -24.39
N GLY A 395 -1.69 6.25 -24.77
CA GLY A 395 -1.56 6.69 -26.17
C GLY A 395 -0.34 6.08 -26.88
N LEU A 396 0.71 5.71 -26.16
CA LEU A 396 1.87 4.99 -26.68
C LEU A 396 1.63 3.47 -26.82
N GLY A 397 0.45 2.97 -26.42
CA GLY A 397 0.05 1.56 -26.56
C GLY A 397 0.47 0.66 -25.39
N TYR A 398 0.91 1.19 -24.27
CA TYR A 398 1.21 0.40 -23.08
C TYR A 398 -0.06 -0.01 -22.34
N ASP A 399 -0.05 -1.23 -21.78
CA ASP A 399 -1.20 -1.77 -21.03
C ASP A 399 -1.41 -0.97 -19.72
N PRO A 400 -2.66 -0.54 -19.42
CA PRO A 400 -3.00 0.21 -18.21
C PRO A 400 -2.67 -0.52 -16.90
N VAL A 401 -2.90 -1.84 -16.84
CA VAL A 401 -2.63 -2.66 -15.65
C VAL A 401 -1.14 -2.77 -15.40
N TRP A 402 -0.37 -3.05 -16.46
CA TRP A 402 1.08 -3.09 -16.39
C TRP A 402 1.67 -1.76 -15.92
N PHE A 403 1.20 -0.64 -16.48
CA PHE A 403 1.68 0.68 -16.07
C PHE A 403 1.34 0.98 -14.61
N GLY A 404 0.18 0.55 -14.13
CA GLY A 404 -0.21 0.68 -12.72
C GLY A 404 0.78 0.01 -11.76
N ILE A 405 1.27 -1.18 -12.13
CA ILE A 405 2.30 -1.88 -11.33
C ILE A 405 3.66 -1.18 -11.47
N LEU A 406 4.05 -0.80 -12.68
CA LEU A 406 5.31 -0.10 -12.92
C LEU A 406 5.39 1.21 -12.12
N VAL A 407 4.36 2.05 -12.20
CA VAL A 407 4.32 3.33 -11.48
C VAL A 407 4.29 3.12 -9.97
N THR A 408 3.63 2.07 -9.48
CA THR A 408 3.65 1.71 -8.07
C THR A 408 5.07 1.35 -7.61
N VAL A 409 5.81 0.53 -8.35
CA VAL A 409 7.20 0.18 -8.01
C VAL A 409 8.12 1.41 -8.10
N LEU A 410 7.90 2.31 -9.05
CA LEU A 410 8.63 3.58 -9.14
C LEU A 410 8.41 4.45 -7.90
N MET A 411 7.16 4.59 -7.46
CA MET A 411 6.79 5.33 -6.26
C MET A 411 7.37 4.69 -4.99
N GLU A 412 7.36 3.37 -4.91
CA GLU A 412 7.96 2.63 -3.79
C GLU A 412 9.49 2.80 -3.74
N THR A 413 10.15 2.80 -4.90
CA THR A 413 11.59 3.08 -4.99
C THR A 413 11.92 4.43 -4.38
N ALA A 414 11.09 5.40 -4.66
CA ALA A 414 11.21 6.75 -4.16
C ALA A 414 11.12 6.86 -2.61
N LEU A 415 10.26 6.04 -1.98
CA LEU A 415 10.11 6.02 -0.52
C LEU A 415 11.38 5.60 0.24
N ILE A 416 12.29 4.89 -0.41
CA ILE A 416 13.56 4.44 0.18
C ILE A 416 14.79 5.11 -0.43
N THR A 417 14.58 6.08 -1.33
CA THR A 417 15.68 6.80 -1.98
C THR A 417 15.98 8.13 -1.26
N PRO A 418 17.23 8.36 -0.80
CA PRO A 418 17.62 9.64 -0.25
C PRO A 418 17.47 10.76 -1.29
N PRO A 419 17.25 12.05 -0.90
CA PRO A 419 17.45 12.61 0.43
C PRO A 419 16.25 12.49 1.39
N ILE A 420 15.02 12.41 0.91
CA ILE A 420 13.86 12.38 1.81
C ILE A 420 13.46 10.94 2.12
N GLY A 421 12.88 10.21 1.19
CA GLY A 421 12.46 8.82 1.37
C GLY A 421 11.62 8.59 2.64
N VAL A 422 10.30 8.69 2.55
CA VAL A 422 9.41 8.68 3.74
C VAL A 422 9.64 7.45 4.63
N ASN A 423 9.85 6.27 4.05
CA ASN A 423 10.12 5.05 4.83
C ASN A 423 11.44 5.14 5.61
N LEU A 424 12.43 5.90 5.11
CA LEU A 424 13.69 6.11 5.84
C LEU A 424 13.45 6.89 7.13
N TYR A 425 12.61 7.93 7.07
CA TYR A 425 12.21 8.69 8.26
C TYR A 425 11.36 7.89 9.22
N VAL A 426 10.46 7.06 8.70
CA VAL A 426 9.63 6.15 9.52
C VAL A 426 10.51 5.19 10.31
N VAL A 427 11.42 4.48 9.64
CA VAL A 427 12.35 3.55 10.29
C VAL A 427 13.28 4.28 11.28
N HIS A 428 13.75 5.49 10.92
CA HIS A 428 14.53 6.31 11.83
C HIS A 428 13.72 6.75 13.06
N GLY A 429 12.47 7.14 12.88
CA GLY A 429 11.57 7.55 13.98
C GLY A 429 11.29 6.44 14.98
N VAL A 430 11.13 5.21 14.49
CA VAL A 430 10.92 4.02 15.36
C VAL A 430 12.14 3.71 16.25
N ARG A 431 13.33 4.22 15.88
CA ARG A 431 14.54 4.08 16.72
C ARG A 431 14.57 4.97 17.96
N GLU A 432 13.52 5.79 18.20
CA GLU A 432 13.40 6.69 19.35
C GLU A 432 14.64 7.56 19.60
N GLY A 433 15.22 8.12 18.55
CA GLY A 433 16.39 9.00 18.59
C GLY A 433 17.74 8.28 18.69
N ARG A 434 17.78 6.95 18.63
CA ARG A 434 19.04 6.18 18.60
C ARG A 434 19.67 6.22 17.20
N GLY A 435 20.96 6.50 17.11
CA GLY A 435 21.74 6.52 15.86
C GLY A 435 21.38 7.66 14.90
N LYS A 436 21.98 7.63 13.72
CA LYS A 436 21.85 8.70 12.71
C LYS A 436 20.89 8.29 11.61
N PHE A 437 20.16 9.26 11.03
CA PHE A 437 19.35 9.06 9.83
C PHE A 437 20.18 8.44 8.68
N ASN A 438 21.42 8.87 8.53
CA ASN A 438 22.32 8.38 7.49
C ASN A 438 22.57 6.86 7.56
N ASP A 439 22.40 6.21 8.71
CA ASP A 439 22.57 4.76 8.81
C ASP A 439 21.41 4.03 8.11
N VAL A 440 20.19 4.57 8.20
CA VAL A 440 19.03 4.05 7.46
C VAL A 440 19.19 4.32 5.96
N ALA A 441 19.57 5.56 5.60
CA ALA A 441 19.74 5.98 4.21
C ALA A 441 20.82 5.17 3.48
N VAL A 442 21.98 4.98 4.08
CA VAL A 442 23.06 4.17 3.50
C VAL A 442 22.66 2.68 3.45
N GLY A 443 21.96 2.21 4.46
CA GLY A 443 21.48 0.84 4.53
C GLY A 443 20.45 0.49 3.44
N SER A 444 19.68 1.47 2.97
CA SER A 444 18.69 1.27 1.90
C SER A 444 19.28 1.22 0.49
N ILE A 445 20.50 1.74 0.27
CA ILE A 445 21.09 1.83 -1.07
C ILE A 445 21.10 0.50 -1.83
N PRO A 446 21.52 -0.65 -1.26
CA PRO A 446 21.49 -1.92 -1.98
C PRO A 446 20.08 -2.32 -2.43
N PHE A 447 19.06 -1.95 -1.64
CA PHE A 447 17.65 -2.23 -1.94
C PHE A 447 17.07 -1.28 -2.99
N VAL A 448 17.56 -0.04 -3.07
CA VAL A 448 17.25 0.86 -4.19
C VAL A 448 17.73 0.24 -5.50
N PHE A 449 18.96 -0.29 -5.55
CA PHE A 449 19.44 -1.01 -6.73
C PHE A 449 18.57 -2.24 -7.05
N ALA A 450 18.13 -2.99 -6.05
CA ALA A 450 17.21 -4.11 -6.23
C ALA A 450 15.89 -3.68 -6.87
N MET A 451 15.35 -2.54 -6.45
CA MET A 451 14.14 -1.97 -7.04
C MET A 451 14.35 -1.48 -8.48
N LEU A 452 15.50 -0.89 -8.79
CA LEU A 452 15.85 -0.53 -10.17
C LEU A 452 15.95 -1.78 -11.07
N VAL A 453 16.46 -2.90 -10.53
CA VAL A 453 16.45 -4.19 -11.23
C VAL A 453 15.00 -4.65 -11.46
N MET A 454 14.12 -4.52 -10.46
CA MET A 454 12.71 -4.86 -10.61
C MET A 454 12.00 -4.01 -11.66
N ILE A 455 12.27 -2.70 -11.69
CA ILE A 455 11.77 -1.79 -12.74
C ILE A 455 12.25 -2.25 -14.12
N ALA A 456 13.54 -2.56 -14.27
CA ALA A 456 14.09 -3.07 -15.52
C ALA A 456 13.45 -4.40 -15.95
N LEU A 457 13.20 -5.31 -15.00
CA LEU A 457 12.51 -6.57 -15.25
C LEU A 457 11.06 -6.35 -15.71
N LEU A 458 10.32 -5.46 -15.07
CA LEU A 458 8.93 -5.13 -15.47
C LEU A 458 8.87 -4.52 -16.88
N ILE A 459 9.86 -3.72 -17.25
CA ILE A 459 9.94 -3.12 -18.59
C ILE A 459 10.32 -4.20 -19.64
N ALA A 460 11.28 -5.07 -19.31
CA ALA A 460 11.76 -6.11 -20.22
C ALA A 460 10.77 -7.29 -20.35
N LEU A 461 10.02 -7.59 -19.30
CA LEU A 461 9.12 -8.74 -19.17
C LEU A 461 7.75 -8.27 -18.63
N PRO A 462 6.90 -7.63 -19.44
CA PRO A 462 5.59 -7.16 -19.03
C PRO A 462 4.68 -8.24 -18.44
N ASP A 463 4.88 -9.50 -18.89
CA ASP A 463 4.15 -10.67 -18.39
C ASP A 463 4.33 -10.92 -16.89
N LEU A 464 5.37 -10.38 -16.25
CA LEU A 464 5.51 -10.43 -14.80
C LEU A 464 4.30 -9.79 -14.09
N ALA A 465 3.73 -8.75 -14.68
CA ALA A 465 2.52 -8.10 -14.16
C ALA A 465 1.25 -8.64 -14.83
N LEU A 466 1.29 -8.98 -16.13
CA LEU A 466 0.11 -9.30 -16.92
C LEU A 466 -0.28 -10.79 -16.91
N TYR A 467 0.61 -11.70 -16.51
CA TYR A 467 0.36 -13.14 -16.56
C TYR A 467 -0.91 -13.53 -15.77
N LEU A 468 -1.00 -13.20 -14.48
CA LEU A 468 -2.17 -13.57 -13.68
C LEU A 468 -3.48 -12.89 -14.14
N PRO A 469 -3.51 -11.58 -14.43
CA PRO A 469 -4.71 -10.95 -15.00
C PRO A 469 -5.17 -11.58 -16.30
N THR A 470 -4.24 -11.94 -17.18
CA THR A 470 -4.56 -12.55 -18.48
C THR A 470 -5.14 -13.95 -18.33
N GLU A 471 -4.58 -14.78 -17.44
CA GLU A 471 -5.07 -16.14 -17.19
C GLU A 471 -6.44 -16.16 -16.48
N VAL A 472 -6.77 -15.16 -15.67
CA VAL A 472 -8.00 -15.15 -14.87
C VAL A 472 -9.13 -14.40 -15.56
N TYR A 473 -8.85 -13.30 -16.28
CA TYR A 473 -9.88 -12.39 -16.80
C TYR A 473 -9.86 -12.20 -18.31
N ARG A 474 -8.83 -12.61 -19.00
CA ARG A 474 -8.67 -12.49 -20.44
C ARG A 474 -8.51 -13.85 -21.11
#